data_968e536894c86427752f7acbe1e6a4c6
#
_entry.id   968e536894c86427752f7acbe1e6a4c6
#
_cell.length_a   1.000
_cell.length_b   1.000
_cell.length_c   1.000
_cell.angle_alpha   90.00
_cell.angle_beta   90.00
_cell.angle_gamma   90.00
#
_symmetry.space_group_name_H-M   'P 1'
#
loop_
_entity.id
_entity.type
_entity.pdbx_description
1 polymer ?
#
loop_
_entity_poly.entity_id
_entity_poly.type
_entity_poly.pdbx_seq_one_letter_code
_entity_poly.pdbx_strand_id
1 'polypeptide(L)'
;MTSPVRAAIALGSNLGDRQAHIKDAIAGLHPLLDDLRVSSLLDNPFVGPLNGGAQPAVLNGVATGITTLSARELLDALLALELRFGRTRPFERAPRTLDLDLILYGEARIDEPGLIVPHPRFRERRFVLEPLAEIAPEMRDPVSGKTVAELLLDLVSRGGQAR
;
A
#
# COMPACT_ATOMS: atom_id res chain seq x y z
N MET A 1 7.02 -11.78 -18.69
CA MET A 1 7.18 -12.42 -17.39
C MET A 1 8.59 -12.25 -16.89
N THR A 2 8.73 -12.05 -15.62
CA THR A 2 10.02 -11.89 -14.99
C THR A 2 10.27 -13.05 -14.04
N SER A 3 11.47 -13.11 -13.47
CA SER A 3 11.73 -14.02 -12.36
C SER A 3 10.83 -13.64 -11.19
N PRO A 4 10.46 -14.59 -10.33
CA PRO A 4 9.59 -14.29 -9.19
C PRO A 4 10.19 -13.21 -8.30
N VAL A 5 9.37 -12.25 -7.92
CA VAL A 5 9.77 -11.12 -7.08
C VAL A 5 8.75 -10.95 -5.98
N ARG A 6 9.22 -10.66 -4.77
CA ARG A 6 8.32 -10.35 -3.67
C ARG A 6 7.93 -8.89 -3.72
N ALA A 7 6.63 -8.62 -3.70
CA ALA A 7 6.11 -7.27 -3.76
C ALA A 7 5.33 -6.94 -2.49
N ALA A 8 5.28 -5.67 -2.14
CA ALA A 8 4.48 -5.18 -1.02
C ALA A 8 3.52 -4.12 -1.52
N ILE A 9 2.27 -4.23 -1.14
CA ILE A 9 1.19 -3.37 -1.61
C ILE A 9 0.42 -2.83 -0.40
N ALA A 10 0.27 -1.51 -0.33
CA ALA A 10 -0.54 -0.90 0.71
C ALA A 10 -2.00 -0.85 0.26
N LEU A 11 -2.89 -1.13 1.18
CA LEU A 11 -4.33 -1.16 0.96
C LEU A 11 -4.97 -0.09 1.82
N GLY A 12 -5.92 0.65 1.26
CA GLY A 12 -6.65 1.65 2.02
C GLY A 12 -8.07 1.80 1.52
N SER A 13 -8.99 2.06 2.44
CA SER A 13 -10.38 2.34 2.10
C SER A 13 -10.98 3.27 3.14
N ASN A 14 -11.65 4.33 2.70
CA ASN A 14 -12.25 5.27 3.64
C ASN A 14 -13.71 5.61 3.36
N LEU A 15 -14.31 4.96 2.39
CA LEU A 15 -15.72 5.20 2.06
C LEU A 15 -16.50 3.90 1.96
N GLY A 16 -17.76 3.99 2.29
CA GLY A 16 -18.68 2.86 2.17
C GLY A 16 -18.34 1.75 3.14
N ASP A 17 -18.54 0.53 2.71
CA ASP A 17 -18.18 -0.64 3.49
C ASP A 17 -16.69 -0.91 3.30
N ARG A 18 -15.89 -0.28 4.14
CA ARG A 18 -14.42 -0.32 4.02
C ARG A 18 -13.88 -1.75 4.10
N GLN A 19 -14.43 -2.55 4.99
CA GLN A 19 -13.98 -3.95 5.13
C GLN A 19 -14.30 -4.76 3.89
N ALA A 20 -15.49 -4.56 3.32
CA ALA A 20 -15.87 -5.26 2.09
C ALA A 20 -14.97 -4.85 0.93
N HIS A 21 -14.65 -3.58 0.81
CA HIS A 21 -13.76 -3.10 -0.25
C HIS A 21 -12.37 -3.71 -0.14
N ILE A 22 -11.83 -3.77 1.07
CA ILE A 22 -10.51 -4.40 1.30
C ILE A 22 -10.58 -5.89 1.00
N LYS A 23 -11.66 -6.55 1.40
CA LYS A 23 -11.84 -7.98 1.16
C LYS A 23 -11.90 -8.27 -0.35
N ASP A 24 -12.61 -7.43 -1.09
CA ASP A 24 -12.69 -7.56 -2.55
C ASP A 24 -11.31 -7.35 -3.18
N ALA A 25 -10.56 -6.38 -2.68
CA ALA A 25 -9.21 -6.13 -3.17
C ALA A 25 -8.30 -7.33 -2.92
N ILE A 26 -8.38 -7.92 -1.73
CA ILE A 26 -7.59 -9.11 -1.40
C ILE A 26 -7.94 -10.25 -2.34
N ALA A 27 -9.23 -10.47 -2.58
CA ALA A 27 -9.67 -11.49 -3.53
C ALA A 27 -9.09 -11.24 -4.93
N GLY A 28 -9.04 -9.98 -5.33
CA GLY A 28 -8.46 -9.60 -6.62
C GLY A 28 -6.94 -9.74 -6.70
N LEU A 29 -6.26 -9.71 -5.54
CA LEU A 29 -4.81 -9.87 -5.50
C LEU A 29 -4.38 -11.33 -5.61
N HIS A 30 -5.23 -12.27 -5.20
CA HIS A 30 -4.88 -13.70 -5.22
C HIS A 30 -4.39 -14.19 -6.59
N PRO A 31 -5.03 -13.83 -7.71
CA PRO A 31 -4.53 -14.27 -9.00
C PRO A 31 -3.19 -13.63 -9.40
N LEU A 32 -2.83 -12.53 -8.77
CA LEU A 32 -1.64 -11.77 -9.13
C LEU A 32 -0.42 -12.14 -8.31
N LEU A 33 -0.64 -12.66 -7.09
CA LEU A 33 0.42 -12.86 -6.12
C LEU A 33 0.32 -14.26 -5.50
N ASP A 34 1.41 -15.00 -5.57
CA ASP A 34 1.53 -16.28 -4.86
C ASP A 34 1.96 -16.00 -3.44
N ASP A 35 1.65 -16.94 -2.54
CA ASP A 35 2.01 -16.83 -1.12
C ASP A 35 1.55 -15.50 -0.54
N LEU A 36 0.31 -15.13 -0.82
CA LEU A 36 -0.25 -13.87 -0.39
C LEU A 36 -0.40 -13.84 1.13
N ARG A 37 0.11 -12.78 1.73
CA ARG A 37 -0.03 -12.52 3.15
C ARG A 37 -0.62 -11.15 3.35
N VAL A 38 -1.50 -11.01 4.31
CA VAL A 38 -2.17 -9.75 4.58
C VAL A 38 -2.02 -9.43 6.05
N SER A 39 -1.67 -8.19 6.35
CA SER A 39 -1.52 -7.71 7.71
C SER A 39 -2.88 -7.54 8.40
N SER A 40 -2.84 -7.25 9.70
CA SER A 40 -4.01 -6.74 10.39
C SER A 40 -4.44 -5.44 9.74
N LEU A 41 -5.74 -5.17 9.76
CA LEU A 41 -6.28 -3.92 9.24
C LEU A 41 -6.45 -2.95 10.40
N LEU A 42 -6.00 -1.72 10.20
CA LEU A 42 -6.01 -0.71 11.25
C LEU A 42 -6.83 0.49 10.80
N ASP A 43 -7.64 1.01 11.71
CA ASP A 43 -8.36 2.26 11.49
C ASP A 43 -7.44 3.41 11.82
N ASN A 44 -7.21 4.27 10.85
CA ASN A 44 -6.38 5.46 11.05
C ASN A 44 -7.23 6.70 10.83
N PRO A 45 -7.13 7.69 11.72
CA PRO A 45 -7.87 8.94 11.52
C PRO A 45 -7.46 9.56 10.20
N PHE A 46 -8.43 10.17 9.53
CA PHE A 46 -8.10 10.93 8.34
C PHE A 46 -7.22 12.12 8.73
N VAL A 47 -6.12 12.30 8.01
CA VAL A 47 -5.21 13.42 8.23
C VAL A 47 -5.12 14.21 6.95
N GLY A 48 -5.55 15.45 7.01
CA GLY A 48 -5.54 16.32 5.86
C GLY A 48 -6.22 17.64 6.18
N PRO A 49 -6.38 18.49 5.18
CA PRO A 49 -7.08 19.75 5.41
C PRO A 49 -8.49 19.49 5.93
N LEU A 50 -8.87 20.20 6.97
CA LEU A 50 -10.17 20.01 7.59
C LEU A 50 -11.22 20.96 7.03
N ASN A 51 -11.08 21.35 5.80
CA ASN A 51 -11.92 22.36 5.21
C ASN A 51 -13.35 21.93 4.93
N GLY A 52 -13.60 20.68 4.87
CA GLY A 52 -14.93 20.21 4.53
C GLY A 52 -15.59 19.45 5.65
N GLY A 53 -15.05 19.54 6.85
CA GLY A 53 -15.58 18.80 7.97
C GLY A 53 -14.89 17.45 8.10
N ALA A 54 -15.48 16.58 8.91
CA ALA A 54 -14.87 15.30 9.24
C ALA A 54 -14.85 14.36 8.04
N GLN A 55 -13.70 13.73 7.81
CA GLN A 55 -13.57 12.64 6.86
C GLN A 55 -13.62 11.32 7.62
N PRO A 56 -14.14 10.25 7.02
CA PRO A 56 -14.10 8.95 7.68
C PRO A 56 -12.66 8.49 7.90
N ALA A 57 -12.46 7.71 8.94
CA ALA A 57 -11.15 7.08 9.15
C ALA A 57 -10.82 6.17 7.97
N VAL A 58 -9.55 6.05 7.68
CA VAL A 58 -9.07 5.17 6.61
C VAL A 58 -8.74 3.81 7.22
N LEU A 59 -9.29 2.75 6.63
CA LEU A 59 -8.93 1.39 7.01
C LEU A 59 -7.71 1.01 6.17
N ASN A 60 -6.58 0.75 6.83
CA ASN A 60 -5.31 0.47 6.17
C ASN A 60 -4.78 -0.90 6.50
N GLY A 61 -4.06 -1.46 5.54
CA GLY A 61 -3.32 -2.69 5.72
C GLY A 61 -2.26 -2.81 4.64
N VAL A 62 -1.53 -3.91 4.68
CA VAL A 62 -0.51 -4.20 3.68
C VAL A 62 -0.61 -5.66 3.28
N ALA A 63 -0.41 -5.94 2.01
CA ALA A 63 -0.31 -7.29 1.50
C ALA A 63 1.06 -7.50 0.88
N THR A 64 1.60 -8.71 1.02
CA THR A 64 2.82 -9.11 0.32
C THR A 64 2.56 -10.39 -0.45
N GLY A 65 3.33 -10.60 -1.50
CA GLY A 65 3.23 -11.84 -2.27
C GLY A 65 4.30 -11.90 -3.33
N ILE A 66 4.35 -13.03 -4.01
CA ILE A 66 5.34 -13.29 -5.05
C ILE A 66 4.67 -13.16 -6.41
N THR A 67 5.28 -12.41 -7.30
CA THR A 67 4.73 -12.20 -8.64
C THR A 67 5.78 -12.42 -9.71
N THR A 68 5.34 -12.88 -10.89
CA THR A 68 6.16 -12.91 -12.08
C THR A 68 5.81 -11.79 -13.04
N LEU A 69 4.86 -10.95 -12.68
CA LEU A 69 4.57 -9.75 -13.47
C LEU A 69 5.69 -8.73 -13.28
N SER A 70 5.93 -7.92 -14.31
CA SER A 70 6.84 -6.79 -14.14
C SER A 70 6.19 -5.78 -13.20
N ALA A 71 6.99 -4.84 -12.71
CA ALA A 71 6.45 -3.79 -11.84
C ALA A 71 5.36 -2.99 -12.55
N ARG A 72 5.56 -2.70 -13.83
CA ARG A 72 4.56 -1.97 -14.62
C ARG A 72 3.27 -2.78 -14.78
N GLU A 73 3.41 -4.06 -15.10
CA GLU A 73 2.25 -4.94 -15.24
C GLU A 73 1.50 -5.06 -13.91
N LEU A 74 2.23 -5.16 -12.80
CA LEU A 74 1.60 -5.24 -11.50
C LEU A 74 0.87 -3.94 -11.17
N LEU A 75 1.50 -2.80 -11.41
CA LEU A 75 0.86 -1.51 -11.21
C LEU A 75 -0.43 -1.40 -12.02
N ASP A 76 -0.39 -1.78 -13.29
CA ASP A 76 -1.57 -1.72 -14.15
C ASP A 76 -2.68 -2.61 -13.62
N ALA A 77 -2.34 -3.79 -13.10
CA ALA A 77 -3.31 -4.69 -12.50
C ALA A 77 -3.93 -4.09 -11.23
N LEU A 78 -3.11 -3.40 -10.41
CA LEU A 78 -3.63 -2.74 -9.22
C LEU A 78 -4.59 -1.61 -9.58
N LEU A 79 -4.25 -0.84 -10.61
CA LEU A 79 -5.14 0.22 -11.09
C LEU A 79 -6.46 -0.34 -11.60
N ALA A 80 -6.40 -1.49 -12.28
CA ALA A 80 -7.61 -2.16 -12.75
C ALA A 80 -8.49 -2.61 -11.58
N LEU A 81 -7.89 -3.09 -10.50
CA LEU A 81 -8.64 -3.48 -9.31
C LEU A 81 -9.29 -2.26 -8.64
N GLU A 82 -8.59 -1.13 -8.61
CA GLU A 82 -9.16 0.10 -8.07
C GLU A 82 -10.39 0.52 -8.86
N LEU A 83 -10.31 0.45 -10.18
CA LEU A 83 -11.44 0.79 -11.04
C LEU A 83 -12.60 -0.18 -10.85
N ARG A 84 -12.28 -1.45 -10.70
CA ARG A 84 -13.31 -2.48 -10.58
C ARG A 84 -14.06 -2.41 -9.25
N PHE A 85 -13.35 -2.19 -8.15
CA PHE A 85 -13.94 -2.24 -6.81
C PHE A 85 -14.01 -0.88 -6.13
N GLY A 86 -13.25 0.05 -6.58
CA GLY A 86 -13.10 1.33 -5.91
C GLY A 86 -13.98 2.41 -6.45
N ARG A 87 -14.51 2.26 -7.53
CA ARG A 87 -15.16 3.00 -8.08
C ARG A 87 -15.16 4.10 -8.76
N THR A 88 -16.10 4.52 -9.21
CA THR A 88 -16.18 5.74 -9.88
C THR A 88 -16.15 6.87 -8.92
N ARG A 89 -15.34 7.82 -9.21
CA ARG A 89 -15.28 9.04 -8.45
C ARG A 89 -16.19 10.05 -9.14
N PRO A 90 -17.15 10.63 -8.43
CA PRO A 90 -18.07 11.58 -9.06
C PRO A 90 -17.40 12.87 -9.51
N PHE A 91 -16.24 13.18 -8.96
CA PHE A 91 -15.50 14.38 -9.34
C PHE A 91 -14.03 14.19 -8.95
N GLU A 92 -13.18 15.00 -9.57
CA GLU A 92 -11.76 14.98 -9.26
C GLU A 92 -11.54 15.30 -7.79
N ARG A 93 -10.60 14.60 -7.15
CA ARG A 93 -10.29 14.71 -5.72
C ARG A 93 -11.38 14.18 -4.80
N ALA A 94 -12.38 13.50 -5.34
CA ALA A 94 -13.32 12.79 -4.49
C ALA A 94 -12.59 11.72 -3.70
N PRO A 95 -13.01 11.46 -2.45
CA PRO A 95 -12.40 10.36 -1.68
C PRO A 95 -12.51 9.05 -2.42
N ARG A 96 -11.49 8.22 -2.30
CA ARG A 96 -11.47 6.92 -2.95
C ARG A 96 -12.01 5.85 -2.03
N THR A 97 -12.83 4.96 -2.61
CA THR A 97 -13.31 3.81 -1.85
C THR A 97 -12.22 2.77 -1.67
N LEU A 98 -11.26 2.73 -2.58
CA LEU A 98 -10.17 1.78 -2.53
C LEU A 98 -8.90 2.39 -3.11
N ASP A 99 -7.80 2.29 -2.36
CA ASP A 99 -6.47 2.70 -2.78
C ASP A 99 -5.54 1.51 -2.69
N LEU A 100 -4.79 1.26 -3.75
CA LEU A 100 -3.78 0.21 -3.80
C LEU A 100 -2.47 0.83 -4.27
N ASP A 101 -1.47 0.86 -3.39
CA ASP A 101 -0.17 1.46 -3.71
C ASP A 101 0.91 0.40 -3.73
N LEU A 102 1.68 0.35 -4.81
CA LEU A 102 2.85 -0.51 -4.88
C LEU A 102 3.97 0.12 -4.06
N ILE A 103 4.37 -0.53 -2.98
CA ILE A 103 5.35 0.01 -2.04
C ILE A 103 6.76 -0.48 -2.37
N LEU A 104 6.91 -1.79 -2.50
CA LEU A 104 8.20 -2.43 -2.81
C LEU A 104 8.00 -3.47 -3.88
N TYR A 105 8.98 -3.59 -4.74
CA TYR A 105 9.02 -4.63 -5.77
C TYR A 105 10.42 -5.24 -5.72
N GLY A 106 10.57 -6.26 -4.85
CA GLY A 106 11.89 -6.79 -4.54
C GLY A 106 12.78 -5.66 -4.03
N GLU A 107 13.97 -5.59 -4.54
CA GLU A 107 14.89 -4.48 -4.24
C GLU A 107 15.09 -3.57 -5.44
N ALA A 108 14.13 -3.54 -6.34
CA ALA A 108 14.19 -2.70 -7.53
C ALA A 108 14.03 -1.21 -7.18
N ARG A 109 14.73 -0.39 -7.95
CA ARG A 109 14.62 1.06 -7.86
C ARG A 109 14.17 1.53 -9.24
N ILE A 110 12.94 2.00 -9.32
CA ILE A 110 12.32 2.39 -10.59
C ILE A 110 11.80 3.82 -10.46
N ASP A 111 12.13 4.63 -11.45
CA ASP A 111 11.63 6.01 -11.50
C ASP A 111 11.25 6.29 -12.95
N GLU A 112 9.99 6.01 -13.26
CA GLU A 112 9.40 6.18 -14.58
C GLU A 112 8.10 6.93 -14.45
N PRO A 113 7.61 7.52 -15.52
CA PRO A 113 6.30 8.20 -15.44
C PRO A 113 5.22 7.26 -14.90
N GLY A 114 4.61 7.68 -13.79
CA GLY A 114 3.54 6.93 -13.16
C GLY A 114 3.98 5.72 -12.37
N LEU A 115 5.29 5.45 -12.28
CA LEU A 115 5.78 4.27 -11.55
C LEU A 115 7.07 4.60 -10.81
N ILE A 116 6.95 4.82 -9.51
CA ILE A 116 8.09 5.08 -8.63
C ILE A 116 8.13 4.02 -7.55
N VAL A 117 9.19 3.23 -7.53
CA VAL A 117 9.38 2.14 -6.57
C VAL A 117 10.80 2.23 -6.03
N PRO A 118 11.03 2.21 -4.74
CA PRO A 118 10.03 2.14 -3.65
C PRO A 118 9.14 3.37 -3.63
N HIS A 119 7.95 3.21 -3.05
CA HIS A 119 7.05 4.34 -2.89
C HIS A 119 7.79 5.47 -2.18
N PRO A 120 7.74 6.72 -2.68
CA PRO A 120 8.64 7.78 -2.19
C PRO A 120 8.40 8.19 -0.74
N ARG A 121 7.21 7.92 -0.21
CA ARG A 121 6.86 8.36 1.14
C ARG A 121 6.67 7.23 2.15
N PHE A 122 6.89 5.98 1.76
CA PHE A 122 6.52 4.88 2.65
C PHE A 122 7.35 4.90 3.95
N ARG A 123 8.56 5.44 3.90
CA ARG A 123 9.44 5.49 5.07
C ARG A 123 8.94 6.44 6.15
N GLU A 124 8.04 7.34 5.77
CA GLU A 124 7.47 8.34 6.68
C GLU A 124 6.08 7.97 7.16
N ARG A 125 5.52 6.87 6.64
CA ARG A 125 4.13 6.52 6.87
C ARG A 125 4.03 5.34 7.82
N ARG A 126 3.76 5.65 9.08
CA ARG A 126 3.61 4.61 10.08
C ARG A 126 2.50 3.62 9.72
N PHE A 127 1.42 4.13 9.09
CA PHE A 127 0.30 3.28 8.68
C PHE A 127 0.64 2.34 7.53
N VAL A 128 1.84 2.46 6.95
CA VAL A 128 2.40 1.49 6.00
C VAL A 128 3.45 0.63 6.69
N LEU A 129 4.38 1.26 7.42
CA LEU A 129 5.49 0.52 8.03
C LEU A 129 5.04 -0.44 9.12
N GLU A 130 4.08 -0.05 9.94
CA GLU A 130 3.62 -0.95 11.00
C GLU A 130 3.02 -2.24 10.47
N PRO A 131 2.02 -2.18 9.58
CA PRO A 131 1.46 -3.43 9.05
C PRO A 131 2.47 -4.18 8.17
N LEU A 132 3.34 -3.49 7.47
CA LEU A 132 4.35 -4.17 6.67
C LEU A 132 5.34 -4.91 7.58
N ALA A 133 5.75 -4.31 8.69
CA ALA A 133 6.65 -4.95 9.64
C ALA A 133 6.00 -6.16 10.32
N GLU A 134 4.69 -6.15 10.43
CA GLU A 134 3.96 -7.28 11.01
C GLU A 134 4.15 -8.56 10.18
N ILE A 135 4.15 -8.43 8.86
CA ILE A 135 4.17 -9.60 7.97
C ILE A 135 5.47 -9.78 7.22
N ALA A 136 6.29 -8.72 7.10
CA ALA A 136 7.51 -8.78 6.30
C ALA A 136 8.58 -7.84 6.87
N PRO A 137 8.96 -8.00 8.15
CA PRO A 137 9.94 -7.10 8.76
C PRO A 137 11.31 -7.17 8.09
N GLU A 138 11.60 -8.26 7.42
CA GLU A 138 12.90 -8.49 6.80
C GLU A 138 13.02 -7.93 5.37
N MET A 139 11.92 -7.47 4.77
CA MET A 139 12.02 -6.85 3.45
C MET A 139 12.89 -5.61 3.51
N ARG A 140 13.63 -5.37 2.44
CA ARG A 140 14.65 -4.33 2.45
C ARG A 140 14.30 -3.20 1.50
N ASP A 141 14.50 -1.98 2.00
CA ASP A 141 14.40 -0.78 1.20
C ASP A 141 15.70 -0.64 0.41
N PRO A 142 15.66 -0.70 -0.93
CA PRO A 142 16.88 -0.65 -1.71
C PRO A 142 17.56 0.73 -1.71
N VAL A 143 16.85 1.77 -1.31
CA VAL A 143 17.42 3.12 -1.27
C VAL A 143 18.26 3.32 -0.02
N SER A 144 17.73 2.97 1.14
CA SER A 144 18.45 3.15 2.40
C SER A 144 19.28 1.94 2.79
N GLY A 145 18.97 0.78 2.23
CA GLY A 145 19.59 -0.48 2.62
C GLY A 145 19.07 -1.04 3.92
N LYS A 146 18.08 -0.40 4.51
CA LYS A 146 17.51 -0.82 5.80
C LYS A 146 16.33 -1.75 5.59
N THR A 147 16.10 -2.63 6.57
CA THR A 147 14.90 -3.46 6.56
C THR A 147 13.70 -2.65 7.00
N VAL A 148 12.52 -3.18 6.70
CA VAL A 148 11.27 -2.56 7.15
C VAL A 148 11.26 -2.40 8.67
N ALA A 149 11.73 -3.42 9.39
CA ALA A 149 11.80 -3.34 10.86
C ALA A 149 12.69 -2.19 11.31
N GLU A 150 13.83 -2.00 10.65
CA GLU A 150 14.74 -0.91 10.98
C GLU A 150 14.13 0.46 10.66
N LEU A 151 13.42 0.55 9.53
CA LEU A 151 12.75 1.79 9.15
C LEU A 151 11.67 2.17 10.14
N LEU A 152 10.90 1.19 10.60
CA LEU A 152 9.86 1.44 11.60
C LEU A 152 10.48 1.92 12.91
N LEU A 153 11.56 1.27 13.34
CA LEU A 153 12.25 1.64 14.55
C LEU A 153 12.79 3.07 14.46
N ASP A 154 13.37 3.42 13.33
CA ASP A 154 13.88 4.78 13.09
C ASP A 154 12.76 5.81 13.18
N LEU A 155 11.62 5.51 12.56
CA LEU A 155 10.48 6.43 12.55
C LEU A 155 9.95 6.65 13.96
N VAL A 156 9.81 5.57 14.72
CA VAL A 156 9.32 5.64 16.10
C VAL A 156 10.32 6.40 16.98
N SER A 157 11.62 6.14 16.79
CA SER A 157 12.68 6.81 17.57
C SER A 157 12.71 8.32 17.36
N ARG A 158 12.34 8.76 16.17
CA ARG A 158 12.26 10.18 15.87
C ARG A 158 10.97 10.82 16.38
N GLY A 159 10.16 10.06 17.12
CA GLY A 159 8.86 10.52 17.53
C GLY A 159 7.92 10.68 16.36
N GLY A 160 8.14 9.89 15.30
CA GLY A 160 7.43 10.03 14.06
C GLY A 160 5.95 9.78 14.19
N GLN A 161 5.17 10.77 13.85
CA GLN A 161 3.72 10.72 13.81
C GLN A 161 3.25 10.84 12.37
N ALA A 162 4.13 10.55 11.45
CA ALA A 162 3.85 10.76 10.04
C ALA A 162 2.63 9.99 9.59
N ARG A 163 1.82 10.64 8.83
CA ARG A 163 0.60 10.09 8.29
C ARG A 163 0.65 10.14 6.80
#